data_2b03eec3a773a9710ddcfe7fe01e89ce
#
_entry.id   2b03eec3a773a9710ddcfe7fe01e89ce
#
_cell.length_a   1.000
_cell.length_b   1.000
_cell.length_c   1.000
_cell.angle_alpha   90.00
_cell.angle_beta   90.00
_cell.angle_gamma   90.00
#
_symmetry.space_group_name_H-M   'P 1'
#
loop_
_entity.id
_entity.type
_entity.pdbx_description
1 polymer ?
#
loop_
_entity_poly.entity_id
_entity_poly.type
_entity_poly.pdbx_seq_one_letter_code
_entity_poly.pdbx_strand_id
1 'polypeptide(L)'
;MVLAALIAGMASTAGMAAAADEPAPTFSEAITQSAHRAEWKRMISGETRVPGWLASENRVSSPYRREQIEGASYLVGWMCKPHDCAANQFYGVIDEDAHRMWGMLVTLPETPGAYDAPSKYASFRWFGKPDERMKAYLRDQLKQDPNWK
;
A
#
# COMPACT_ATOMS: atom_id res chain seq x y z
N MET A 1 -47.46 -46.17 -39.39
CA MET A 1 -46.79 -46.33 -38.08
C MET A 1 -45.66 -45.34 -38.04
N VAL A 2 -45.84 -44.27 -37.28
CA VAL A 2 -44.80 -43.20 -37.11
C VAL A 2 -44.30 -43.27 -35.69
N LEU A 3 -43.03 -43.61 -35.49
CA LEU A 3 -42.37 -43.61 -34.18
C LEU A 3 -41.89 -42.18 -33.88
N ALA A 4 -42.39 -41.60 -32.82
CA ALA A 4 -41.86 -40.34 -32.28
C ALA A 4 -40.78 -40.64 -31.23
N ALA A 5 -39.56 -40.18 -31.47
CA ALA A 5 -38.47 -40.27 -30.50
C ALA A 5 -38.46 -39.01 -29.62
N LEU A 6 -38.67 -39.21 -28.30
CA LEU A 6 -38.54 -38.16 -27.29
C LEU A 6 -37.06 -38.03 -26.94
N ILE A 7 -36.46 -36.85 -27.20
CA ILE A 7 -35.13 -36.49 -26.73
C ILE A 7 -35.29 -35.76 -25.41
N ALA A 8 -34.89 -36.39 -24.29
CA ALA A 8 -34.82 -35.76 -22.98
C ALA A 8 -33.52 -34.90 -22.90
N GLY A 9 -33.69 -33.57 -22.89
CA GLY A 9 -32.58 -32.63 -22.67
C GLY A 9 -32.21 -32.59 -21.17
N MET A 10 -30.99 -33.05 -20.84
CA MET A 10 -30.40 -32.81 -19.52
C MET A 10 -29.89 -31.38 -19.45
N ALA A 11 -30.52 -30.53 -18.65
CA ALA A 11 -30.04 -29.23 -18.29
C ALA A 11 -28.94 -29.37 -17.22
N SER A 12 -27.69 -29.19 -17.60
CA SER A 12 -26.57 -29.08 -16.64
C SER A 12 -26.60 -27.71 -15.99
N THR A 13 -26.99 -27.65 -14.73
CA THR A 13 -26.81 -26.45 -13.90
C THR A 13 -25.33 -26.36 -13.50
N ALA A 14 -24.57 -25.52 -14.22
CA ALA A 14 -23.24 -25.14 -13.79
C ALA A 14 -23.38 -24.29 -12.53
N GLY A 15 -23.08 -24.86 -11.38
CA GLY A 15 -22.94 -24.12 -10.12
C GLY A 15 -21.76 -23.14 -10.25
N MET A 16 -22.07 -21.85 -10.22
CA MET A 16 -21.05 -20.81 -10.01
C MET A 16 -20.58 -20.98 -8.55
N ALA A 17 -19.40 -21.58 -8.37
CA ALA A 17 -18.69 -21.50 -7.11
C ALA A 17 -18.37 -20.02 -6.89
N ALA A 18 -18.92 -19.43 -5.83
CA ALA A 18 -18.50 -18.12 -5.37
C ALA A 18 -16.99 -18.20 -5.06
N ALA A 19 -16.19 -17.43 -5.77
CA ALA A 19 -14.79 -17.24 -5.42
C ALA A 19 -14.77 -16.72 -3.98
N ALA A 20 -14.10 -17.43 -3.08
CA ALA A 20 -13.86 -16.94 -1.74
C ALA A 20 -13.15 -15.59 -1.89
N ASP A 21 -13.64 -14.59 -1.17
CA ASP A 21 -13.12 -13.23 -1.23
C ASP A 21 -11.70 -13.25 -0.61
N GLU A 22 -10.69 -13.45 -1.45
CA GLU A 22 -9.29 -13.39 -1.03
C GLU A 22 -9.03 -11.98 -0.49
N PRO A 23 -8.42 -11.86 0.71
CA PRO A 23 -8.15 -10.55 1.27
C PRO A 23 -7.28 -9.73 0.32
N ALA A 24 -7.63 -8.46 0.13
CA ALA A 24 -6.87 -7.58 -0.75
C ALA A 24 -5.40 -7.49 -0.30
N PRO A 25 -4.42 -7.63 -1.23
CA PRO A 25 -3.02 -7.66 -0.86
C PRO A 25 -2.57 -6.33 -0.25
N THR A 26 -1.71 -6.42 0.74
CA THR A 26 -1.18 -5.25 1.47
C THR A 26 -0.04 -4.57 0.70
N PHE A 27 0.25 -3.32 1.07
CA PHE A 27 1.39 -2.60 0.49
C PHE A 27 2.72 -3.28 0.84
N SER A 28 2.84 -3.86 2.04
CA SER A 28 4.02 -4.64 2.42
C SER A 28 4.21 -5.87 1.55
N GLU A 29 3.14 -6.56 1.18
CA GLU A 29 3.20 -7.68 0.24
C GLU A 29 3.59 -7.21 -1.16
N ALA A 30 3.03 -6.10 -1.65
CA ALA A 30 3.37 -5.55 -2.95
C ALA A 30 4.88 -5.29 -3.11
N ILE A 31 5.53 -4.66 -2.13
CA ILE A 31 6.97 -4.36 -2.18
C ILE A 31 7.87 -5.59 -2.00
N THR A 32 7.34 -6.73 -1.57
CA THR A 32 8.07 -8.00 -1.47
C THR A 32 7.89 -8.89 -2.71
N GLN A 33 6.91 -8.61 -3.55
CA GLN A 33 6.72 -9.31 -4.82
C GLN A 33 7.88 -9.06 -5.79
N SER A 34 8.16 -10.02 -6.65
CA SER A 34 9.27 -9.95 -7.62
C SER A 34 9.23 -8.70 -8.50
N ALA A 35 8.04 -8.25 -8.87
CA ALA A 35 7.83 -7.06 -9.70
C ALA A 35 8.35 -5.76 -9.07
N HIS A 36 8.26 -5.62 -7.74
CA HIS A 36 8.56 -4.36 -7.04
C HIS A 36 9.71 -4.45 -6.04
N ARG A 37 10.19 -5.66 -5.77
CA ARG A 37 11.26 -5.89 -4.78
C ARG A 37 12.57 -5.18 -5.14
N ALA A 38 12.91 -5.12 -6.41
CA ALA A 38 14.13 -4.48 -6.87
C ALA A 38 14.08 -2.96 -6.66
N GLU A 39 12.94 -2.34 -6.98
CA GLU A 39 12.68 -0.90 -6.79
C GLU A 39 12.68 -0.54 -5.32
N TRP A 40 12.01 -1.34 -4.48
CA TRP A 40 12.02 -1.17 -3.02
C TRP A 40 13.44 -1.20 -2.47
N LYS A 41 14.20 -2.23 -2.79
CA LYS A 41 15.60 -2.36 -2.34
C LYS A 41 16.45 -1.18 -2.81
N ARG A 42 16.30 -0.73 -4.05
CA ARG A 42 17.03 0.42 -4.60
C ARG A 42 16.69 1.70 -3.83
N MET A 43 15.40 1.93 -3.57
CA MET A 43 14.94 3.10 -2.81
C MET A 43 15.51 3.10 -1.39
N ILE A 44 15.42 1.97 -0.68
CA ILE A 44 15.89 1.85 0.72
C ILE A 44 17.43 1.93 0.79
N SER A 45 18.17 1.26 -0.12
CA SER A 45 19.64 1.25 -0.12
C SER A 45 20.26 2.60 -0.48
N GLY A 46 19.51 3.47 -1.13
CA GLY A 46 19.92 4.85 -1.43
C GLY A 46 19.85 5.78 -0.22
N GLU A 47 19.36 5.30 0.90
CA GLU A 47 19.09 6.09 2.09
C GLU A 47 20.00 5.71 3.27
N THR A 48 20.41 6.70 4.05
CA THR A 48 21.18 6.49 5.29
C THR A 48 20.24 6.30 6.48
N ARG A 49 20.65 5.52 7.48
CA ARG A 49 19.92 5.36 8.76
C ARG A 49 18.45 5.01 8.57
N VAL A 50 18.16 4.05 7.70
CA VAL A 50 16.80 3.51 7.52
C VAL A 50 16.38 2.79 8.81
N PRO A 51 15.19 3.06 9.38
CA PRO A 51 14.70 2.32 10.55
C PRO A 51 14.64 0.82 10.27
N GLY A 52 15.10 0.01 11.23
CA GLY A 52 15.15 -1.45 11.08
C GLY A 52 13.79 -2.07 10.74
N TRP A 53 12.69 -1.56 11.31
CA TRP A 53 11.34 -2.04 11.02
C TRP A 53 10.94 -1.79 9.56
N LEU A 54 11.39 -0.68 8.95
CA LEU A 54 11.10 -0.35 7.57
C LEU A 54 11.91 -1.21 6.60
N ALA A 55 13.14 -1.56 6.97
CA ALA A 55 14.01 -2.44 6.18
C ALA A 55 13.65 -3.93 6.32
N SER A 56 13.03 -4.35 7.44
CA SER A 56 12.60 -5.73 7.69
C SER A 56 11.32 -6.08 6.95
N GLU A 57 10.91 -7.35 6.97
CA GLU A 57 9.61 -7.80 6.47
C GLU A 57 8.51 -7.75 7.55
N ASN A 58 8.86 -7.50 8.81
CA ASN A 58 7.91 -7.41 9.92
C ASN A 58 7.34 -6.00 10.01
N ARG A 59 6.28 -5.74 9.28
CA ARG A 59 5.56 -4.46 9.21
C ARG A 59 4.06 -4.69 9.31
N VAL A 60 3.34 -3.81 9.98
CA VAL A 60 1.88 -3.71 9.86
C VAL A 60 1.58 -2.92 8.60
N SER A 61 0.65 -3.36 7.78
CA SER A 61 0.39 -2.73 6.49
C SER A 61 -1.09 -2.78 6.14
N SER A 62 -1.59 -1.71 5.53
CA SER A 62 -2.92 -1.70 4.92
C SER A 62 -2.91 -2.43 3.57
N PRO A 63 -4.08 -2.86 3.07
CA PRO A 63 -4.26 -3.11 1.65
C PRO A 63 -3.83 -1.88 0.84
N TYR A 64 -3.17 -2.11 -0.30
CA TYR A 64 -2.89 -1.02 -1.22
C TYR A 64 -4.12 -0.69 -2.07
N ARG A 65 -4.17 0.55 -2.58
CA ARG A 65 -5.14 0.97 -3.59
C ARG A 65 -4.42 1.20 -4.92
N ARG A 66 -5.10 0.88 -6.02
CA ARG A 66 -4.62 1.29 -7.35
C ARG A 66 -5.29 2.60 -7.72
N GLU A 67 -4.50 3.61 -8.05
CA GLU A 67 -4.97 4.94 -8.41
C GLU A 67 -4.41 5.34 -9.77
N GLN A 68 -5.26 6.02 -10.56
CA GLN A 68 -4.86 6.62 -11.84
C GLN A 68 -4.63 8.11 -11.60
N ILE A 69 -3.41 8.56 -11.81
CA ILE A 69 -3.04 9.98 -11.66
C ILE A 69 -2.41 10.43 -12.98
N GLU A 70 -3.05 11.36 -13.67
CA GLU A 70 -2.60 11.89 -14.98
C GLU A 70 -2.29 10.80 -16.01
N GLY A 71 -3.05 9.72 -16.01
CA GLY A 71 -2.92 8.62 -16.97
C GLY A 71 -1.88 7.55 -16.61
N ALA A 72 -1.12 7.72 -15.53
CA ALA A 72 -0.24 6.69 -15.01
C ALA A 72 -0.88 5.90 -13.87
N SER A 73 -0.54 4.62 -13.74
CA SER A 73 -1.07 3.72 -12.73
C SER A 73 -0.14 3.63 -11.52
N TYR A 74 -0.69 3.86 -10.34
CA TYR A 74 0.04 3.83 -9.08
C TYR A 74 -0.57 2.86 -8.09
N LEU A 75 0.26 2.12 -7.36
CA LEU A 75 -0.14 1.45 -6.13
C LEU A 75 0.17 2.37 -4.95
N VAL A 76 -0.83 2.63 -4.12
CA VAL A 76 -0.73 3.55 -2.99
C VAL A 76 -1.10 2.83 -1.71
N GLY A 77 -0.27 2.93 -0.69
CA GLY A 77 -0.54 2.29 0.58
C GLY A 77 0.34 2.82 1.71
N TRP A 78 0.10 2.29 2.91
CA TRP A 78 0.91 2.65 4.06
C TRP A 78 1.33 1.42 4.87
N MET A 79 2.36 1.61 5.66
CA MET A 79 2.89 0.65 6.62
C MET A 79 3.25 1.38 7.91
N CYS A 80 3.34 0.62 9.00
CA CYS A 80 3.81 1.17 10.25
C CYS A 80 4.67 0.17 11.04
N LYS A 81 5.37 0.68 12.03
CA LYS A 81 6.16 -0.13 12.96
C LYS A 81 5.21 -0.95 13.85
N PRO A 82 5.39 -2.28 13.95
CA PRO A 82 4.61 -3.10 14.85
C PRO A 82 4.61 -2.55 16.28
N HIS A 83 3.44 -2.51 16.89
CA HIS A 83 3.19 -1.98 18.26
C HIS A 83 3.46 -0.49 18.45
N ASP A 84 3.74 0.26 17.36
CA ASP A 84 4.09 1.68 17.44
C ASP A 84 3.63 2.46 16.19
N CYS A 85 2.45 2.11 15.67
CA CYS A 85 1.89 2.71 14.45
C CYS A 85 1.57 4.20 14.59
N ALA A 86 1.24 4.67 15.79
CA ALA A 86 0.95 6.07 16.00
C ALA A 86 2.19 6.97 15.81
N ALA A 87 3.38 6.46 16.19
CA ALA A 87 4.60 7.25 16.14
C ALA A 87 5.49 6.97 14.92
N ASN A 88 5.28 5.86 14.20
CA ASN A 88 6.15 5.44 13.11
C ASN A 88 5.33 4.90 11.94
N GLN A 89 5.10 5.74 10.94
CA GLN A 89 4.30 5.44 9.75
C GLN A 89 5.12 5.66 8.48
N PHE A 90 4.82 4.90 7.45
CA PHE A 90 5.39 5.07 6.12
C PHE A 90 4.28 5.03 5.08
N TYR A 91 4.14 6.09 4.31
CA TYR A 91 3.24 6.20 3.16
C TYR A 91 4.04 5.98 1.90
N GLY A 92 3.58 5.10 1.04
CA GLY A 92 4.32 4.70 -0.16
C GLY A 92 3.48 4.74 -1.43
N VAL A 93 4.17 5.02 -2.52
CA VAL A 93 3.63 5.04 -3.89
C VAL A 93 4.57 4.26 -4.80
N ILE A 94 4.00 3.34 -5.57
CA ILE A 94 4.69 2.59 -6.62
C ILE A 94 4.14 3.04 -7.97
N ASP A 95 5.00 3.52 -8.84
CA ASP A 95 4.71 3.76 -10.25
C ASP A 95 4.88 2.44 -11.00
N GLU A 96 3.76 1.82 -11.40
CA GLU A 96 3.79 0.51 -12.05
C GLU A 96 4.41 0.57 -13.45
N ASP A 97 4.27 1.69 -14.15
CA ASP A 97 4.75 1.86 -15.53
C ASP A 97 6.23 2.25 -15.58
N ALA A 98 6.65 3.18 -14.71
CA ALA A 98 8.01 3.70 -14.70
C ALA A 98 8.98 2.94 -13.78
N HIS A 99 8.54 1.90 -13.09
CA HIS A 99 9.34 1.12 -12.15
C HIS A 99 10.06 2.00 -11.12
N ARG A 100 9.32 2.92 -10.51
CA ARG A 100 9.82 3.85 -9.49
C ARG A 100 8.97 3.77 -8.23
N MET A 101 9.60 4.08 -7.11
CA MET A 101 8.92 4.18 -5.82
C MET A 101 9.29 5.46 -5.11
N TRP A 102 8.32 5.97 -4.37
CA TRP A 102 8.50 7.10 -3.46
C TRP A 102 7.85 6.78 -2.12
N GLY A 103 8.36 7.41 -1.09
CA GLY A 103 7.75 7.27 0.21
C GLY A 103 8.01 8.46 1.13
N MET A 104 7.18 8.52 2.16
CA MET A 104 7.26 9.48 3.25
C MET A 104 7.23 8.73 4.57
N LEU A 105 8.34 8.76 5.30
CA LEU A 105 8.39 8.32 6.69
C LEU A 105 7.94 9.46 7.59
N VAL A 106 6.96 9.17 8.44
CA VAL A 106 6.42 10.08 9.46
C VAL A 106 6.84 9.54 10.82
N THR A 107 7.47 10.36 11.63
CA THR A 107 7.91 9.99 12.96
C THR A 107 7.48 11.02 13.99
N LEU A 108 6.84 10.57 15.06
CA LEU A 108 6.53 11.39 16.22
C LEU A 108 7.58 11.17 17.33
N PRO A 109 7.98 12.23 18.04
CA PRO A 109 8.84 12.10 19.22
C PRO A 109 8.04 11.57 20.42
N GLU A 110 8.74 10.93 21.35
CA GLU A 110 8.19 10.52 22.65
C GLU A 110 8.12 11.71 23.60
N THR A 111 7.32 12.73 23.26
CA THR A 111 7.14 13.93 24.07
C THR A 111 5.66 14.12 24.45
N PRO A 112 5.36 14.69 25.61
CA PRO A 112 3.98 14.99 26.00
C PRO A 112 3.25 15.80 24.92
N GLY A 113 2.02 15.42 24.59
CA GLY A 113 1.17 16.10 23.61
C GLY A 113 1.47 15.78 22.14
N ALA A 114 2.53 15.00 21.82
CA ALA A 114 2.83 14.66 20.43
C ALA A 114 1.72 13.81 19.78
N TYR A 115 1.11 12.91 20.52
CA TYR A 115 0.00 12.08 20.05
C TYR A 115 -1.34 12.84 19.98
N ASP A 116 -1.49 13.94 20.75
CA ASP A 116 -2.71 14.76 20.75
C ASP A 116 -2.73 15.76 19.59
N ALA A 117 -1.54 16.16 19.11
CA ALA A 117 -1.38 17.11 18.02
C ALA A 117 -0.22 16.70 17.08
N PRO A 118 -0.31 15.54 16.42
CA PRO A 118 0.80 14.97 15.66
C PRO A 118 1.32 15.90 14.56
N SER A 119 0.47 16.69 13.95
CA SER A 119 0.88 17.64 12.90
C SER A 119 1.87 18.72 13.37
N LYS A 120 1.92 19.00 14.67
CA LYS A 120 2.83 20.00 15.25
C LYS A 120 4.21 19.42 15.59
N TYR A 121 4.29 18.10 15.80
CA TYR A 121 5.49 17.45 16.34
C TYR A 121 6.14 16.50 15.36
N ALA A 122 5.42 16.05 14.33
CA ALA A 122 5.93 15.08 13.39
C ALA A 122 7.12 15.59 12.58
N SER A 123 8.07 14.70 12.38
CA SER A 123 9.13 14.86 11.39
C SER A 123 8.83 14.03 10.15
N PHE A 124 9.25 14.55 9.00
CA PHE A 124 9.06 13.91 7.70
C PHE A 124 10.40 13.60 7.06
N ARG A 125 10.51 12.40 6.51
CA ARG A 125 11.66 12.01 5.72
C ARG A 125 11.19 11.39 4.41
N TRP A 126 11.80 11.83 3.31
CA TRP A 126 11.44 11.44 1.95
C TRP A 126 12.34 10.34 1.44
N PHE A 127 11.75 9.37 0.73
CA PHE A 127 12.42 8.25 0.10
C PHE A 127 12.16 8.26 -1.41
N GLY A 128 13.15 7.84 -2.21
CA GLY A 128 13.00 7.75 -3.65
C GLY A 128 13.05 9.10 -4.38
N LYS A 129 13.46 10.19 -3.69
CA LYS A 129 13.59 11.55 -4.25
C LYS A 129 12.31 12.06 -4.91
N PRO A 130 11.17 12.10 -4.20
CA PRO A 130 9.92 12.64 -4.75
C PRO A 130 10.07 14.13 -5.10
N ASP A 131 9.45 14.53 -6.20
CA ASP A 131 9.28 15.95 -6.53
C ASP A 131 8.21 16.59 -5.62
N GLU A 132 8.00 17.90 -5.72
CA GLU A 132 7.08 18.61 -4.83
C GLU A 132 5.63 18.16 -5.03
N ARG A 133 5.24 17.73 -6.23
CA ARG A 133 3.90 17.18 -6.51
C ARG A 133 3.71 15.85 -5.78
N MET A 134 4.66 14.93 -5.87
CA MET A 134 4.59 13.64 -5.18
C MET A 134 4.67 13.82 -3.66
N LYS A 135 5.45 14.78 -3.17
CA LYS A 135 5.46 15.13 -1.73
C LYS A 135 4.11 15.66 -1.26
N ALA A 136 3.46 16.51 -2.03
CA ALA A 136 2.12 17.01 -1.73
C ALA A 136 1.11 15.86 -1.70
N TYR A 137 1.14 14.99 -2.70
CA TYR A 137 0.30 13.80 -2.76
C TYR A 137 0.46 12.89 -1.52
N LEU A 138 1.70 12.58 -1.14
CA LEU A 138 1.98 11.76 0.04
C LEU A 138 1.51 12.41 1.35
N ARG A 139 1.64 13.75 1.47
CA ARG A 139 1.07 14.48 2.61
C ARG A 139 -0.45 14.42 2.63
N ASP A 140 -1.10 14.44 1.47
CA ASP A 140 -2.56 14.34 1.38
C ASP A 140 -3.05 12.94 1.75
N GLN A 141 -2.27 11.88 1.50
CA GLN A 141 -2.56 10.54 2.03
C GLN A 141 -2.51 10.53 3.56
N LEU A 142 -1.52 11.16 4.18
CA LEU A 142 -1.43 11.27 5.64
C LEU A 142 -2.61 12.01 6.25
N LYS A 143 -3.10 13.07 5.61
CA LYS A 143 -4.27 13.84 6.09
C LYS A 143 -5.57 13.03 6.11
N GLN A 144 -5.61 11.87 5.44
CA GLN A 144 -6.75 10.95 5.50
C GLN A 144 -6.77 10.12 6.79
N ASP A 145 -5.67 10.08 7.55
CA ASP A 145 -5.64 9.46 8.86
C ASP A 145 -6.50 10.28 9.83
N PRO A 146 -7.58 9.71 10.42
CA PRO A 146 -8.46 10.42 11.34
C PRO A 146 -7.76 10.91 12.61
N ASN A 147 -6.60 10.36 12.95
CA ASN A 147 -5.79 10.77 14.09
C ASN A 147 -4.82 11.91 13.76
N TRP A 148 -4.69 12.28 12.50
CA TRP A 148 -3.84 13.38 12.07
C TRP A 148 -4.52 14.75 12.32
N LYS A 149 -4.10 15.45 13.39
CA LYS A 149 -4.66 16.73 13.81
C LYS A 149 -3.59 17.82 13.87
#